data_dca02d6ed28446a2dcd4358e5a4b1a67
#
_entry.id   dca02d6ed28446a2dcd4358e5a4b1a67
#
_cell.length_a   1.000
_cell.length_b   1.000
_cell.length_c   1.000
_cell.angle_alpha   90.00
_cell.angle_beta   90.00
_cell.angle_gamma   90.00
#
_symmetry.space_group_name_H-M   'P 1'
#
loop_
_entity.id
_entity.type
_entity.pdbx_description
1 polymer ?
#
loop_
_entity_poly.entity_id
_entity_poly.type
_entity_poly.pdbx_seq_one_letter_code
_entity_poly.pdbx_strand_id
1 'polypeptide(L)'
;MLSPRPASIPELRSLSQAEVDAVCARHDRLWTSRPGGARAVFAWKDLSGLDLRGRNLADADFTGACLNECQMQGAKLDNANLFGCDMQGVNLTDASLRRSDLRGACLR
;
A
#
# COMPACT_ATOMS: atom_id res chain seq x y z
N MET A 1 -22.35 4.17 -21.01
CA MET A 1 -22.37 2.98 -20.16
C MET A 1 -20.96 2.42 -19.97
N LEU A 2 -20.62 2.10 -18.76
CA LEU A 2 -19.30 1.57 -18.48
C LEU A 2 -19.21 0.12 -18.93
N SER A 3 -18.07 -0.24 -19.52
CA SER A 3 -17.80 -1.63 -19.82
C SER A 3 -17.62 -2.43 -18.53
N PRO A 4 -18.27 -3.59 -18.42
CA PRO A 4 -18.03 -4.41 -17.23
C PRO A 4 -16.58 -4.88 -17.22
N ARG A 5 -16.06 -5.11 -16.04
CA ARG A 5 -14.74 -5.72 -15.92
C ARG A 5 -14.78 -7.14 -16.46
N PRO A 6 -13.70 -7.57 -17.12
CA PRO A 6 -13.59 -8.98 -17.45
C PRO A 6 -13.74 -9.86 -16.22
N ALA A 7 -14.44 -10.97 -16.35
CA ALA A 7 -14.67 -11.87 -15.22
C ALA A 7 -13.38 -12.41 -14.63
N SER A 8 -12.29 -12.42 -15.42
CA SER A 8 -10.98 -12.90 -14.99
C SER A 8 -10.23 -11.89 -14.09
N ILE A 9 -10.70 -10.62 -13.99
CA ILE A 9 -10.07 -9.61 -13.17
C ILE A 9 -10.86 -9.50 -11.88
N PRO A 10 -10.31 -9.94 -10.76
CA PRO A 10 -11.03 -9.82 -9.49
C PRO A 10 -11.19 -8.37 -9.08
N GLU A 11 -12.29 -8.06 -8.44
CA GLU A 11 -12.45 -6.76 -7.81
C GLU A 11 -11.55 -6.67 -6.60
N LEU A 12 -10.93 -5.50 -6.40
CA LEU A 12 -10.12 -5.27 -5.23
C LEU A 12 -11.03 -5.06 -4.02
N ARG A 13 -10.71 -5.74 -2.94
CA ARG A 13 -11.40 -5.52 -1.68
C ARG A 13 -10.95 -4.20 -1.09
N SER A 14 -11.91 -3.33 -0.78
CA SER A 14 -11.64 -2.06 -0.11
C SER A 14 -11.36 -2.28 1.37
N LEU A 15 -10.36 -1.58 1.88
CA LEU A 15 -10.05 -1.57 3.30
C LEU A 15 -10.46 -0.22 3.90
N SER A 16 -10.93 -0.26 5.13
CA SER A 16 -11.17 0.97 5.90
C SER A 16 -9.86 1.49 6.49
N GLN A 17 -9.87 2.75 6.93
CA GLN A 17 -8.72 3.32 7.62
C GLN A 17 -8.39 2.50 8.88
N ALA A 18 -9.40 2.06 9.62
CA ALA A 18 -9.18 1.25 10.83
C ALA A 18 -8.51 -0.07 10.52
N GLU A 19 -8.90 -0.75 9.44
CA GLU A 19 -8.27 -2.00 9.01
C GLU A 19 -6.81 -1.78 8.64
N VAL A 20 -6.53 -0.71 7.90
CA VAL A 20 -5.16 -0.37 7.52
C VAL A 20 -4.32 -0.03 8.73
N ASP A 21 -4.86 0.74 9.68
CA ASP A 21 -4.15 1.09 10.91
C ASP A 21 -3.79 -0.15 11.72
N ALA A 22 -4.68 -1.14 11.78
CA ALA A 22 -4.42 -2.40 12.49
C ALA A 22 -3.29 -3.19 11.83
N VAL A 23 -3.25 -3.23 10.50
CA VAL A 23 -2.18 -3.90 9.76
C VAL A 23 -0.85 -3.19 10.00
N CYS A 24 -0.85 -1.86 9.95
CA CYS A 24 0.35 -1.06 10.21
C CYS A 24 0.86 -1.27 11.64
N ALA A 25 -0.02 -1.38 12.62
CA ALA A 25 0.38 -1.62 14.00
C ALA A 25 1.11 -2.96 14.16
N ARG A 26 0.62 -4.00 13.48
CA ARG A 26 1.30 -5.31 13.49
C ARG A 26 2.65 -5.25 12.78
N HIS A 27 2.74 -4.50 11.71
CA HIS A 27 4.00 -4.30 10.98
C HIS A 27 5.02 -3.58 11.88
N ASP A 28 4.59 -2.58 12.63
CA ASP A 28 5.44 -1.86 13.57
C ASP A 28 5.97 -2.80 14.66
N ARG A 29 5.15 -3.73 15.14
CA ARG A 29 5.59 -4.74 16.13
C ARG A 29 6.67 -5.63 15.56
N LEU A 30 6.57 -6.01 14.30
CA LEU A 30 7.59 -6.81 13.64
C LEU A 30 8.94 -6.06 13.65
N TRP A 31 8.92 -4.78 13.27
CA TRP A 31 10.13 -3.96 13.21
C TRP A 31 10.73 -3.68 14.59
N THR A 32 9.92 -3.69 15.63
CA THR A 32 10.38 -3.47 17.01
C THR A 32 10.55 -4.76 17.78
N SER A 33 10.48 -5.89 17.12
CA SER A 33 10.63 -7.24 17.73
C SER A 33 9.65 -7.49 18.88
N ARG A 34 8.46 -6.90 18.78
CA ARG A 34 7.41 -7.12 19.79
C ARG A 34 6.53 -8.30 19.40
N PRO A 35 5.92 -8.99 20.40
CA PRO A 35 5.00 -10.08 20.10
C PRO A 35 3.83 -9.62 19.24
N GLY A 36 3.35 -10.52 18.39
CA GLY A 36 2.21 -10.25 17.51
C GLY A 36 2.55 -9.44 16.27
N GLY A 37 3.84 -9.28 15.97
CA GLY A 37 4.25 -8.59 14.74
C GLY A 37 3.99 -9.42 13.50
N ALA A 38 3.61 -8.76 12.42
CA ALA A 38 3.42 -9.40 11.13
C ALA A 38 3.70 -8.38 10.01
N ARG A 39 4.34 -8.85 8.94
CA ARG A 39 4.58 -8.04 7.74
C ARG A 39 3.24 -7.55 7.18
N ALA A 40 3.17 -6.27 6.85
CA ALA A 40 1.98 -5.72 6.22
C ALA A 40 1.81 -6.29 4.81
N VAL A 41 0.64 -6.85 4.53
CA VAL A 41 0.29 -7.36 3.22
C VAL A 41 -1.00 -6.69 2.77
N PHE A 42 -0.88 -5.83 1.76
CA PHE A 42 -2.00 -5.12 1.15
C PHE A 42 -2.20 -5.55 -0.30
N ALA A 43 -1.63 -6.69 -0.68
CA ALA A 43 -1.70 -7.16 -2.06
C ALA A 43 -3.16 -7.30 -2.50
N TRP A 44 -3.45 -6.74 -3.69
CA TRP A 44 -4.78 -6.80 -4.31
C TRP A 44 -5.88 -6.15 -3.47
N LYS A 45 -5.53 -5.18 -2.62
CA LYS A 45 -6.49 -4.42 -1.82
C LYS A 45 -6.65 -3.01 -2.38
N ASP A 46 -7.81 -2.44 -2.14
CA ASP A 46 -8.08 -1.06 -2.50
C ASP A 46 -7.94 -0.18 -1.24
N LEU A 47 -6.92 0.66 -1.25
CA LEU A 47 -6.63 1.60 -0.17
C LEU A 47 -6.85 3.05 -0.63
N SER A 48 -7.60 3.26 -1.69
CA SER A 48 -7.78 4.60 -2.27
C SER A 48 -8.18 5.63 -1.23
N GLY A 49 -7.50 6.77 -1.25
CA GLY A 49 -7.83 7.92 -0.40
C GLY A 49 -7.44 7.79 1.06
N LEU A 50 -6.80 6.70 1.47
CA LEU A 50 -6.48 6.48 2.87
C LEU A 50 -5.22 7.24 3.31
N ASP A 51 -5.09 7.40 4.61
CA ASP A 51 -3.99 8.10 5.25
C ASP A 51 -2.93 7.11 5.72
N LEU A 52 -1.77 7.17 5.09
CA LEU A 52 -0.59 6.37 5.43
C LEU A 52 0.60 7.26 5.75
N ARG A 53 0.35 8.51 6.11
CA ARG A 53 1.42 9.48 6.38
C ARG A 53 2.31 9.01 7.52
N GLY A 54 3.64 9.11 7.31
CA GLY A 54 4.62 8.80 8.32
C GLY A 54 4.73 7.34 8.72
N ARG A 55 4.00 6.44 8.06
CA ARG A 55 4.02 5.02 8.42
C ARG A 55 5.34 4.37 7.99
N ASN A 56 5.82 3.46 8.83
CA ASN A 56 6.91 2.58 8.43
C ASN A 56 6.31 1.36 7.74
N LEU A 57 6.44 1.34 6.41
CA LEU A 57 5.93 0.25 5.58
C LEU A 57 7.08 -0.39 4.79
N ALA A 58 8.29 -0.31 5.35
CA ALA A 58 9.43 -0.99 4.75
C ALA A 58 9.15 -2.49 4.64
N ASP A 59 9.49 -3.08 3.51
CA ASP A 59 9.25 -4.49 3.17
C ASP A 59 7.78 -4.88 3.02
N ALA A 60 6.84 -3.95 3.08
CA ALA A 60 5.42 -4.26 2.92
C ALA A 60 5.10 -4.74 1.51
N ASP A 61 4.07 -5.55 1.37
CA ASP A 61 3.62 -6.08 0.09
C ASP A 61 2.36 -5.34 -0.37
N PHE A 62 2.48 -4.56 -1.43
CA PHE A 62 1.39 -3.83 -2.07
C PHE A 62 1.13 -4.34 -3.50
N THR A 63 1.56 -5.54 -3.83
CA THR A 63 1.41 -6.06 -5.19
C THR A 63 -0.02 -5.89 -5.69
N GLY A 64 -0.18 -5.21 -6.82
CA GLY A 64 -1.48 -5.01 -7.46
C GLY A 64 -2.49 -4.20 -6.67
N ALA A 65 -2.07 -3.53 -5.60
CA ALA A 65 -2.96 -2.71 -4.79
C ALA A 65 -3.34 -1.42 -5.50
N CYS A 66 -4.49 -0.87 -5.13
CA CYS A 66 -4.88 0.46 -5.55
C CYS A 66 -4.58 1.45 -4.42
N LEU A 67 -3.65 2.36 -4.70
CA LEU A 67 -3.24 3.41 -3.75
C LEU A 67 -3.63 4.81 -4.27
N ASN A 68 -4.58 4.88 -5.18
CA ASN A 68 -4.97 6.16 -5.79
C ASN A 68 -5.39 7.16 -4.72
N GLU A 69 -4.87 8.37 -4.82
CA GLU A 69 -5.20 9.48 -3.91
C GLU A 69 -4.80 9.23 -2.46
N CYS A 70 -3.96 8.21 -2.17
CA CYS A 70 -3.46 7.99 -0.81
C CYS A 70 -2.56 9.14 -0.38
N GLN A 71 -2.61 9.44 0.91
CA GLN A 71 -1.67 10.36 1.54
C GLN A 71 -0.55 9.54 2.16
N MET A 72 0.66 9.69 1.61
CA MET A 72 1.83 8.90 2.02
C MET A 72 3.04 9.79 2.32
N GLN A 73 2.79 11.05 2.70
CA GLN A 73 3.87 11.97 3.03
C GLN A 73 4.71 11.42 4.18
N GLY A 74 6.01 11.37 3.96
CA GLY A 74 6.94 10.87 4.98
C GLY A 74 6.88 9.38 5.24
N ALA A 75 6.14 8.62 4.47
CA ALA A 75 6.07 7.16 4.64
C ALA A 75 7.39 6.51 4.23
N LYS A 76 7.77 5.43 4.89
CA LYS A 76 8.91 4.61 4.51
C LYS A 76 8.42 3.40 3.75
N LEU A 77 8.81 3.33 2.48
CA LEU A 77 8.44 2.23 1.59
C LEU A 77 9.68 1.50 1.07
N ASP A 78 10.77 1.56 1.83
CA ASP A 78 12.02 0.93 1.43
C ASP A 78 11.82 -0.58 1.30
N ASN A 79 12.29 -1.15 0.20
CA ASN A 79 12.15 -2.57 -0.12
C ASN A 79 10.68 -3.03 -0.26
N ALA A 80 9.71 -2.12 -0.30
CA ALA A 80 8.32 -2.50 -0.47
C ALA A 80 8.08 -3.03 -1.88
N ASN A 81 7.16 -3.96 -2.00
CA ASN A 81 6.74 -4.47 -3.29
C ASN A 81 5.53 -3.69 -3.77
N LEU A 82 5.74 -2.82 -4.76
CA LEU A 82 4.70 -2.00 -5.37
C LEU A 82 4.42 -2.43 -6.81
N PHE A 83 4.77 -3.67 -7.14
CA PHE A 83 4.57 -4.21 -8.48
C PHE A 83 3.10 -4.12 -8.89
N GLY A 84 2.87 -3.49 -10.04
CA GLY A 84 1.52 -3.39 -10.58
C GLY A 84 0.56 -2.51 -9.80
N CYS A 85 1.04 -1.71 -8.85
CA CYS A 85 0.18 -0.80 -8.10
C CYS A 85 -0.38 0.30 -8.97
N ASP A 86 -1.61 0.68 -8.68
CA ASP A 86 -2.19 1.91 -9.21
C ASP A 86 -1.95 3.00 -8.18
N MET A 87 -1.18 4.02 -8.55
CA MET A 87 -0.72 5.08 -7.64
C MET A 87 -1.04 6.47 -8.18
N GLN A 88 -2.16 6.63 -8.86
CA GLN A 88 -2.56 7.91 -9.41
C GLN A 88 -2.93 8.89 -8.30
N GLY A 89 -2.35 10.08 -8.35
CA GLY A 89 -2.67 11.12 -7.35
C GLY A 89 -2.13 10.87 -5.96
N VAL A 90 -1.25 9.89 -5.79
CA VAL A 90 -0.66 9.61 -4.48
C VAL A 90 0.29 10.74 -4.09
N ASN A 91 0.26 11.13 -2.83
CA ASN A 91 1.21 12.13 -2.32
C ASN A 91 2.37 11.42 -1.62
N LEU A 92 3.55 11.46 -2.26
CA LEU A 92 4.76 10.83 -1.77
C LEU A 92 5.80 11.84 -1.27
N THR A 93 5.38 13.04 -0.93
CA THR A 93 6.30 14.07 -0.44
C THR A 93 7.10 13.53 0.77
N ASP A 94 8.41 13.61 0.68
CA ASP A 94 9.34 13.13 1.71
C ASP A 94 9.25 11.62 1.99
N ALA A 95 8.58 10.86 1.17
CA ALA A 95 8.55 9.40 1.31
C ALA A 95 9.87 8.79 0.84
N SER A 96 10.26 7.68 1.44
CA SER A 96 11.43 6.92 1.03
C SER A 96 11.02 5.67 0.26
N LEU A 97 11.60 5.50 -0.93
CA LEU A 97 11.28 4.39 -1.82
C LEU A 97 12.52 3.59 -2.22
N ARG A 98 13.53 3.57 -1.36
CA ARG A 98 14.79 2.87 -1.68
C ARG A 98 14.55 1.40 -1.93
N ARG A 99 15.03 0.89 -3.07
CA ARG A 99 14.93 -0.52 -3.46
C ARG A 99 13.49 -1.03 -3.51
N SER A 100 12.51 -0.16 -3.60
CA SER A 100 11.14 -0.60 -3.81
C SER A 100 10.96 -1.08 -5.25
N ASP A 101 10.05 -2.04 -5.44
CA ASP A 101 9.75 -2.57 -6.76
C ASP A 101 8.55 -1.83 -7.34
N LEU A 102 8.81 -0.94 -8.29
CA LEU A 102 7.78 -0.12 -8.93
C LEU A 102 7.45 -0.61 -10.34
N ARG A 103 7.88 -1.80 -10.71
CA ARG A 103 7.60 -2.31 -12.05
C ARG A 103 6.10 -2.45 -12.27
N GLY A 104 5.62 -1.92 -13.38
CA GLY A 104 4.20 -1.95 -13.71
C GLY A 104 3.32 -1.01 -12.88
N ALA A 105 3.90 -0.22 -11.98
CA ALA A 105 3.13 0.74 -11.21
C ALA A 105 2.72 1.92 -12.10
N CYS A 106 1.52 2.43 -11.86
CA CYS A 106 1.00 3.58 -12.57
C CYS A 106 1.10 4.81 -11.67
N LEU A 107 2.01 5.72 -12.03
CA LEU A 107 2.26 6.96 -11.29
C LEU A 107 1.81 8.15 -12.14
N ARG A 108 0.85 8.91 -11.66
CA ARG A 108 0.41 10.11 -12.36
C ARG A 108 0.11 11.25 -11.41
#